data_300cd5d061f7e6d554e7ad8418bd2404
#
_entry.id   300cd5d061f7e6d554e7ad8418bd2404
#
_cell.length_a   1.000
_cell.length_b   1.000
_cell.length_c   1.000
_cell.angle_alpha   90.00
_cell.angle_beta   90.00
_cell.angle_gamma   90.00
#
_symmetry.space_group_name_H-M   'P 1'
#
loop_
_entity.id
_entity.type
_entity.pdbx_description
1 polymer ?
#
loop_
_entity_poly.entity_id
_entity_poly.type
_entity_poly.pdbx_seq_one_letter_code
_entity_poly.pdbx_strand_id
1 'polypeptide(L)'
;EDVPVTNILPNTKTAQMTADKTLIGTSRNGIFRIDPRLDGQKLVDSQFKLYTSKNDFSAAATDEHGRLAVASNKGDLRLFDKIGKNAKTALPALGDPILGVDVSADGRWVVATCRTYLLLIDTLINDGRYAGSLGFDRAFPADARPLPRRLQLRPHHVAYMESEVHFTPAHFNVGSGGETSIVTSTGNYVVSWSFSAVKKGNPYAYVLKRYQGTVVRDEYTYGSDQSIVVAFENDVQLAHRAQLHKPTRASLAPGSAPRPSASRAPRRITRG
;
A
#
# COMPACT_ATOMS: atom_id res chain seq x y z
N GLU A 1 3.26 10.65 -30.76
CA GLU A 1 1.99 10.44 -30.03
C GLU A 1 2.24 10.66 -28.54
N ASP A 2 1.42 11.49 -27.90
CA ASP A 2 1.49 11.71 -26.46
C ASP A 2 1.04 10.46 -25.72
N VAL A 3 1.86 9.98 -24.78
CA VAL A 3 1.52 8.82 -23.93
C VAL A 3 0.82 9.34 -22.67
N PRO A 4 -0.47 9.04 -22.49
CA PRO A 4 -1.18 9.48 -21.29
C PRO A 4 -0.62 8.80 -20.04
N VAL A 5 -0.02 9.58 -19.15
CA VAL A 5 0.54 9.08 -17.88
C VAL A 5 -0.59 8.88 -16.89
N THR A 6 -0.73 7.68 -16.34
CA THR A 6 -1.73 7.34 -15.31
C THR A 6 -1.17 7.36 -13.89
N ASN A 7 0.10 6.94 -13.72
CA ASN A 7 0.80 6.97 -12.45
C ASN A 7 2.25 7.40 -12.63
N ILE A 8 2.78 8.07 -11.62
CA ILE A 8 4.20 8.42 -11.50
C ILE A 8 4.66 7.92 -10.12
N LEU A 9 5.80 7.24 -10.11
CA LEU A 9 6.37 6.66 -8.90
C LEU A 9 7.91 6.78 -8.90
N PRO A 10 8.55 6.75 -7.73
CA PRO A 10 10.01 6.78 -7.64
C PRO A 10 10.62 5.49 -8.18
N ASN A 11 11.89 5.54 -8.60
CA ASN A 11 12.61 4.37 -9.10
C ASN A 11 12.77 3.25 -8.08
N THR A 12 12.93 3.61 -6.83
CA THR A 12 13.00 2.69 -5.68
C THR A 12 12.12 3.25 -4.57
N LYS A 13 11.70 2.40 -3.66
CA LYS A 13 10.80 2.76 -2.56
C LYS A 13 11.30 3.97 -1.75
N THR A 14 12.61 4.10 -1.60
CA THR A 14 13.27 5.17 -0.84
C THR A 14 13.95 6.23 -1.71
N ALA A 15 13.74 6.22 -3.04
CA ALA A 15 14.43 7.13 -3.97
C ALA A 15 14.18 8.62 -3.70
N GLN A 16 13.04 8.98 -3.12
CA GLN A 16 12.76 10.36 -2.69
C GLN A 16 13.76 10.90 -1.66
N MET A 17 14.47 10.02 -0.96
CA MET A 17 15.51 10.34 0.01
C MET A 17 16.93 10.23 -0.57
N THR A 18 17.05 9.95 -1.86
CA THR A 18 18.33 9.80 -2.56
C THR A 18 18.54 10.91 -3.59
N ALA A 19 19.71 10.91 -4.22
CA ALA A 19 20.04 11.82 -5.33
C ALA A 19 19.45 11.38 -6.68
N ASP A 20 18.68 10.28 -6.73
CA ASP A 20 18.05 9.81 -7.97
C ASP A 20 17.01 10.83 -8.44
N LYS A 21 17.16 11.27 -9.68
CA LYS A 21 16.32 12.30 -10.31
C LYS A 21 15.32 11.72 -11.31
N THR A 22 15.36 10.41 -11.54
CA THR A 22 14.50 9.77 -12.52
C THR A 22 13.27 9.16 -11.85
N LEU A 23 12.18 9.04 -12.61
CA LEU A 23 10.90 8.51 -12.16
C LEU A 23 10.46 7.38 -13.09
N ILE A 24 9.54 6.56 -12.60
CA ILE A 24 8.83 5.60 -13.43
C ILE A 24 7.44 6.15 -13.72
N GLY A 25 7.07 6.17 -15.00
CA GLY A 25 5.72 6.45 -15.45
C GLY A 25 5.01 5.18 -15.88
N THR A 26 3.71 5.09 -15.65
CA THR A 26 2.85 4.09 -16.25
C THR A 26 1.74 4.77 -17.05
N SER A 27 1.33 4.15 -18.15
CA SER A 27 0.08 4.43 -18.84
C SER A 27 -0.84 3.22 -18.71
N ARG A 28 -2.04 3.29 -19.27
CA ARG A 28 -2.96 2.11 -19.26
C ARG A 28 -2.31 0.85 -19.84
N ASN A 29 -1.33 1.00 -20.72
CA ASN A 29 -0.72 -0.15 -21.41
C ASN A 29 0.80 -0.06 -21.58
N GLY A 30 1.44 0.82 -20.86
CA GLY A 30 2.88 1.04 -20.96
C GLY A 30 3.56 1.31 -19.64
N ILE A 31 4.86 1.05 -19.62
CA ILE A 31 5.76 1.35 -18.51
C ILE A 31 7.00 2.01 -19.10
N PHE A 32 7.43 3.11 -18.52
CA PHE A 32 8.54 3.90 -19.04
C PHE A 32 9.27 4.67 -17.93
N ARG A 33 10.53 5.03 -18.23
CA ARG A 33 11.32 5.89 -17.35
C ARG A 33 11.21 7.34 -17.81
N ILE A 34 11.02 8.23 -16.86
CA ILE A 34 11.02 9.67 -17.04
C ILE A 34 12.30 10.23 -16.42
N ASP A 35 13.09 10.96 -17.22
CA ASP A 35 14.22 11.75 -16.73
C ASP A 35 13.91 13.23 -16.96
N PRO A 36 13.60 14.01 -15.93
CA PRO A 36 13.28 15.43 -16.05
C PRO A 36 14.39 16.30 -16.65
N ARG A 37 15.62 15.78 -16.70
CA ARG A 37 16.79 16.51 -17.24
C ARG A 37 16.92 16.40 -18.76
N LEU A 38 16.24 15.43 -19.37
CA LEU A 38 16.24 15.28 -20.81
C LEU A 38 15.41 16.39 -21.47
N ASP A 39 15.84 16.81 -22.66
CA ASP A 39 15.04 17.70 -23.49
C ASP A 39 13.85 16.98 -24.13
N GLY A 40 12.83 17.74 -24.54
CA GLY A 40 11.66 17.20 -25.21
C GLY A 40 10.75 16.38 -24.31
N GLN A 41 10.44 15.14 -24.68
CA GLN A 41 9.44 14.29 -24.01
C GLN A 41 9.87 13.75 -22.64
N LYS A 42 11.11 13.98 -22.23
CA LYS A 42 11.62 13.50 -20.93
C LYS A 42 11.64 11.95 -20.78
N LEU A 43 11.42 11.21 -21.85
CA LEU A 43 11.38 9.75 -21.85
C LEU A 43 12.76 9.17 -22.17
N VAL A 44 13.11 8.10 -21.47
CA VAL A 44 14.33 7.33 -21.74
C VAL A 44 13.99 6.21 -22.73
N ASP A 45 14.31 6.37 -24.01
CA ASP A 45 13.92 5.49 -25.12
C ASP A 45 14.23 4.00 -24.85
N SER A 46 15.41 3.72 -24.31
CA SER A 46 15.83 2.35 -23.97
C SER A 46 15.01 1.69 -22.84
N GLN A 47 14.23 2.47 -22.13
CA GLN A 47 13.40 2.04 -20.99
C GLN A 47 11.93 2.43 -21.18
N PHE A 48 11.48 2.45 -22.42
CA PHE A 48 10.11 2.65 -22.80
C PHE A 48 9.53 1.35 -23.36
N LYS A 49 8.36 0.93 -22.88
CA LYS A 49 7.68 -0.22 -23.40
C LYS A 49 6.16 -0.09 -23.37
N LEU A 50 5.57 -0.15 -24.56
CA LEU A 50 4.14 -0.40 -24.73
C LEU A 50 3.92 -1.90 -24.95
N TYR A 51 2.88 -2.41 -24.32
CA TYR A 51 2.50 -3.82 -24.46
C TYR A 51 1.42 -3.97 -25.52
N THR A 52 1.50 -5.00 -26.33
CA THR A 52 0.49 -5.32 -27.35
C THR A 52 -0.82 -5.79 -26.75
N SER A 53 -0.75 -6.41 -25.56
CA SER A 53 -1.96 -6.82 -24.81
C SER A 53 -2.59 -5.61 -24.12
N LYS A 54 -3.94 -5.53 -24.16
CA LYS A 54 -4.71 -4.50 -23.44
C LYS A 54 -4.71 -4.80 -21.95
N ASN A 55 -3.75 -4.23 -21.21
CA ASN A 55 -3.53 -4.54 -19.78
C ASN A 55 -4.44 -3.74 -18.84
N ASP A 56 -4.68 -2.46 -19.13
CA ASP A 56 -5.44 -1.51 -18.31
C ASP A 56 -4.84 -1.31 -16.90
N PHE A 57 -3.55 -0.93 -16.87
CA PHE A 57 -2.80 -0.70 -15.63
C PHE A 57 -3.44 0.40 -14.77
N SER A 58 -3.62 0.12 -13.49
CA SER A 58 -4.28 1.01 -12.52
C SER A 58 -3.34 1.53 -11.45
N ALA A 59 -2.38 0.71 -11.00
CA ALA A 59 -1.47 1.06 -9.93
C ALA A 59 -0.11 0.38 -10.10
N ALA A 60 0.93 1.00 -9.53
CA ALA A 60 2.27 0.44 -9.54
C ALA A 60 3.06 0.86 -8.30
N ALA A 61 4.02 0.04 -7.89
CA ALA A 61 4.94 0.34 -6.79
C ALA A 61 6.29 -0.35 -6.99
N THR A 62 7.34 0.25 -6.43
CA THR A 62 8.70 -0.29 -6.45
C THR A 62 9.16 -0.72 -5.07
N ASP A 63 10.10 -1.65 -5.02
CA ASP A 63 10.87 -1.99 -3.82
C ASP A 63 12.18 -1.17 -3.73
N GLU A 64 13.04 -1.46 -2.75
CA GLU A 64 14.34 -0.79 -2.60
C GLU A 64 15.35 -1.12 -3.69
N HIS A 65 15.15 -2.21 -4.45
CA HIS A 65 16.03 -2.65 -5.52
C HIS A 65 15.56 -2.19 -6.92
N GLY A 66 14.46 -1.43 -7.00
CA GLY A 66 13.88 -0.97 -8.25
C GLY A 66 13.10 -2.04 -9.02
N ARG A 67 12.74 -3.17 -8.38
CA ARG A 67 11.80 -4.15 -8.92
C ARG A 67 10.39 -3.58 -8.83
N LEU A 68 9.55 -3.86 -9.81
CA LEU A 68 8.29 -3.18 -10.01
C LEU A 68 7.10 -4.15 -9.99
N ALA A 69 6.13 -3.87 -9.14
CA ALA A 69 4.81 -4.50 -9.17
C ALA A 69 3.82 -3.57 -9.89
N VAL A 70 3.07 -4.09 -10.84
CA VAL A 70 2.05 -3.35 -11.59
C VAL A 70 0.74 -4.13 -11.56
N ALA A 71 -0.30 -3.47 -11.14
CA ALA A 71 -1.65 -4.02 -11.10
C ALA A 71 -2.57 -3.40 -12.15
N SER A 72 -3.70 -4.01 -12.40
CA SER A 72 -4.66 -3.56 -13.39
C SER A 72 -6.10 -3.46 -12.85
N ASN A 73 -6.94 -2.71 -13.56
CA ASN A 73 -8.38 -2.68 -13.34
C ASN A 73 -9.07 -4.02 -13.62
N LYS A 74 -8.36 -4.96 -14.25
CA LYS A 74 -8.85 -6.34 -14.46
C LYS A 74 -8.57 -7.25 -13.27
N GLY A 75 -7.84 -6.76 -12.24
CA GLY A 75 -7.48 -7.52 -11.04
C GLY A 75 -6.21 -8.37 -11.18
N ASP A 76 -5.49 -8.32 -12.30
CA ASP A 76 -4.22 -9.01 -12.48
C ASP A 76 -3.04 -8.21 -11.90
N LEU A 77 -2.00 -8.93 -11.48
CA LEU A 77 -0.77 -8.36 -10.95
C LEU A 77 0.43 -8.90 -11.72
N ARG A 78 1.35 -8.02 -12.09
CA ARG A 78 2.57 -8.34 -12.82
C ARG A 78 3.79 -7.88 -12.06
N LEU A 79 4.80 -8.74 -12.01
CA LEU A 79 6.07 -8.50 -11.32
C LEU A 79 7.20 -8.41 -12.35
N PHE A 80 7.94 -7.31 -12.29
CA PHE A 80 9.02 -6.99 -13.22
C PHE A 80 10.34 -6.85 -12.46
N ASP A 81 11.39 -7.41 -13.01
CA ASP A 81 12.76 -7.21 -12.55
C ASP A 81 13.32 -5.85 -12.97
N LYS A 82 12.91 -5.38 -14.16
CA LYS A 82 13.39 -4.13 -14.77
C LYS A 82 12.35 -3.54 -15.71
N ILE A 83 12.39 -2.22 -15.86
CA ILE A 83 11.61 -1.48 -16.86
C ILE A 83 12.10 -1.84 -18.26
N GLY A 84 11.22 -1.75 -19.26
CA GLY A 84 11.54 -2.05 -20.66
C GLY A 84 11.57 -3.56 -20.98
N LYS A 85 11.29 -4.42 -20.02
CA LYS A 85 11.22 -5.88 -20.18
C LYS A 85 9.79 -6.39 -20.03
N ASN A 86 9.61 -7.68 -20.29
CA ASN A 86 8.36 -8.38 -19.95
C ASN A 86 8.35 -8.73 -18.44
N ALA A 87 7.16 -8.81 -17.85
CA ALA A 87 7.01 -9.30 -16.50
C ALA A 87 7.59 -10.72 -16.37
N LYS A 88 8.28 -10.98 -15.28
CA LYS A 88 8.74 -12.33 -14.93
C LYS A 88 7.57 -13.18 -14.46
N THR A 89 6.72 -12.60 -13.63
CA THR A 89 5.50 -13.24 -13.16
C THR A 89 4.29 -12.43 -13.59
N ALA A 90 3.27 -13.12 -14.09
CA ALA A 90 1.94 -12.59 -14.30
C ALA A 90 0.96 -13.44 -13.48
N LEU A 91 0.43 -12.86 -12.42
CA LEU A 91 -0.63 -13.46 -11.63
C LEU A 91 -1.96 -13.10 -12.28
N PRO A 92 -2.85 -14.06 -12.53
CA PRO A 92 -4.16 -13.79 -13.13
C PRO A 92 -5.00 -12.91 -12.21
N ALA A 93 -6.16 -12.49 -12.66
CA ALA A 93 -7.10 -11.74 -11.85
C ALA A 93 -7.36 -12.45 -10.52
N LEU A 94 -7.06 -11.75 -9.43
CA LEU A 94 -7.14 -12.25 -8.05
C LEU A 94 -8.47 -11.88 -7.37
N GLY A 95 -9.36 -11.24 -8.11
CA GLY A 95 -10.66 -10.76 -7.63
C GLY A 95 -11.10 -9.49 -8.36
N ASP A 96 -11.48 -8.48 -7.57
CA ASP A 96 -11.95 -7.19 -8.07
C ASP A 96 -10.80 -6.33 -8.63
N PRO A 97 -11.12 -5.22 -9.33
CA PRO A 97 -10.14 -4.23 -9.75
C PRO A 97 -9.20 -3.81 -8.63
N ILE A 98 -7.91 -3.72 -8.93
CA ILE A 98 -6.90 -3.27 -7.97
C ILE A 98 -6.74 -1.76 -8.09
N LEU A 99 -6.97 -1.05 -6.98
CA LEU A 99 -6.96 0.42 -6.89
C LEU A 99 -5.61 0.96 -6.44
N GLY A 100 -4.81 0.15 -5.76
CA GLY A 100 -3.50 0.52 -5.23
C GLY A 100 -2.62 -0.70 -5.05
N VAL A 101 -1.32 -0.48 -5.09
CA VAL A 101 -0.28 -1.50 -4.85
C VAL A 101 0.84 -0.88 -4.02
N ASP A 102 1.37 -1.62 -3.06
CA ASP A 102 2.64 -1.31 -2.43
C ASP A 102 3.49 -2.59 -2.27
N VAL A 103 4.81 -2.42 -2.22
CA VAL A 103 5.79 -3.51 -2.14
C VAL A 103 6.63 -3.31 -0.89
N SER A 104 6.92 -4.39 -0.14
CA SER A 104 7.86 -4.32 0.98
C SER A 104 9.28 -3.96 0.48
N ALA A 105 10.09 -3.36 1.33
CA ALA A 105 11.43 -2.89 0.99
C ALA A 105 12.30 -3.99 0.36
N ASP A 106 12.23 -5.20 0.91
CA ASP A 106 12.94 -6.38 0.43
C ASP A 106 12.32 -7.02 -0.83
N GLY A 107 11.14 -6.55 -1.27
CA GLY A 107 10.36 -7.09 -2.39
C GLY A 107 9.63 -8.40 -2.09
N ARG A 108 9.73 -8.93 -0.88
CA ARG A 108 9.12 -10.21 -0.56
C ARG A 108 7.60 -10.16 -0.51
N TRP A 109 7.03 -9.04 -0.12
CA TRP A 109 5.59 -8.91 0.05
C TRP A 109 5.02 -7.81 -0.82
N VAL A 110 3.89 -8.12 -1.44
CA VAL A 110 3.09 -7.14 -2.19
C VAL A 110 1.71 -7.05 -1.53
N VAL A 111 1.26 -5.83 -1.25
CA VAL A 111 -0.12 -5.57 -0.87
C VAL A 111 -0.84 -4.93 -2.06
N ALA A 112 -1.94 -5.53 -2.49
CA ALA A 112 -2.83 -4.99 -3.52
C ALA A 112 -4.16 -4.59 -2.85
N THR A 113 -4.62 -3.38 -3.15
CA THR A 113 -5.85 -2.81 -2.58
C THR A 113 -6.99 -2.97 -3.56
N CYS A 114 -8.01 -3.72 -3.18
CA CYS A 114 -9.32 -3.73 -3.82
C CYS A 114 -10.28 -2.83 -3.03
N ARG A 115 -11.46 -2.58 -3.57
CA ARG A 115 -12.42 -1.65 -2.96
C ARG A 115 -12.75 -1.99 -1.50
N THR A 116 -12.98 -3.26 -1.15
CA THR A 116 -13.48 -3.68 0.17
C THR A 116 -12.55 -4.61 0.93
N TYR A 117 -11.41 -4.96 0.35
CA TYR A 117 -10.41 -5.84 0.96
C TYR A 117 -9.02 -5.58 0.38
N LEU A 118 -8.00 -6.08 1.07
CA LEU A 118 -6.62 -6.10 0.59
C LEU A 118 -6.22 -7.54 0.28
N LEU A 119 -5.31 -7.69 -0.67
CA LEU A 119 -4.65 -8.96 -0.99
C LEU A 119 -3.17 -8.84 -0.62
N LEU A 120 -2.71 -9.66 0.30
CA LEU A 120 -1.29 -9.76 0.65
C LEU A 120 -0.69 -10.99 -0.02
N ILE A 121 0.35 -10.79 -0.81
CA ILE A 121 0.98 -11.79 -1.68
C ILE A 121 2.43 -11.98 -1.25
N ASP A 122 2.82 -13.22 -0.94
CA ASP A 122 4.24 -13.60 -0.74
C ASP A 122 4.86 -13.86 -2.11
N THR A 123 5.88 -13.10 -2.47
CA THR A 123 6.56 -13.24 -3.76
C THR A 123 7.69 -14.27 -3.73
N LEU A 124 7.98 -14.88 -2.57
CA LEU A 124 9.02 -15.89 -2.42
C LEU A 124 8.58 -17.18 -3.11
N ILE A 125 9.45 -17.71 -3.96
CA ILE A 125 9.29 -19.04 -4.55
C ILE A 125 9.83 -20.04 -3.55
N ASN A 126 8.94 -20.86 -2.97
CA ASN A 126 9.31 -21.80 -1.91
C ASN A 126 9.89 -23.12 -2.44
N ASP A 127 9.46 -23.53 -3.65
CA ASP A 127 9.73 -24.86 -4.18
C ASP A 127 10.30 -24.83 -5.59
N GLY A 128 10.96 -25.93 -5.99
CA GLY A 128 11.47 -26.16 -7.33
C GLY A 128 12.84 -25.50 -7.60
N ARG A 129 13.21 -25.43 -8.88
CA ARG A 129 14.53 -24.96 -9.35
C ARG A 129 14.89 -23.55 -8.89
N TYR A 130 13.91 -22.72 -8.65
CA TYR A 130 14.08 -21.30 -8.30
C TYR A 130 13.71 -21.00 -6.84
N ALA A 131 13.67 -22.03 -6.00
CA ALA A 131 13.43 -21.86 -4.57
C ALA A 131 14.38 -20.81 -3.95
N GLY A 132 13.85 -19.94 -3.12
CA GLY A 132 14.60 -18.81 -2.52
C GLY A 132 14.68 -17.55 -3.39
N SER A 133 14.26 -17.59 -4.66
CA SER A 133 14.15 -16.41 -5.52
C SER A 133 12.79 -15.73 -5.32
N LEU A 134 12.69 -14.47 -5.72
CA LEU A 134 11.41 -13.74 -5.73
C LEU A 134 10.73 -13.82 -7.10
N GLY A 135 9.42 -13.74 -7.11
CA GLY A 135 8.60 -13.70 -8.33
C GLY A 135 8.90 -12.51 -9.25
N PHE A 136 9.62 -11.50 -8.76
CA PHE A 136 10.17 -10.41 -9.55
C PHE A 136 11.34 -10.86 -10.44
N ASP A 137 12.17 -11.76 -9.93
CA ASP A 137 13.42 -12.17 -10.58
C ASP A 137 13.21 -13.43 -11.43
N ARG A 138 12.28 -14.28 -11.03
CA ARG A 138 11.95 -15.55 -11.68
C ARG A 138 10.43 -15.78 -11.73
N ALA A 139 9.96 -16.44 -12.77
CA ALA A 139 8.57 -16.83 -12.86
C ALA A 139 8.23 -17.93 -11.84
N PHE A 140 7.06 -17.83 -11.22
CA PHE A 140 6.54 -18.94 -10.44
C PHE A 140 6.25 -20.15 -11.33
N PRO A 141 6.53 -21.37 -10.87
CA PRO A 141 5.98 -22.57 -11.48
C PRO A 141 4.45 -22.50 -11.53
N ALA A 142 3.84 -23.08 -12.55
CA ALA A 142 2.39 -22.97 -12.76
C ALA A 142 1.54 -23.53 -11.59
N ASP A 143 2.07 -24.56 -10.96
CA ASP A 143 1.50 -25.31 -9.82
C ASP A 143 1.88 -24.72 -8.45
N ALA A 144 2.85 -23.81 -8.40
CA ALA A 144 3.34 -23.19 -7.16
C ALA A 144 3.13 -21.67 -7.11
N ARG A 145 2.08 -21.18 -7.77
CA ARG A 145 1.71 -19.75 -7.73
C ARG A 145 1.29 -19.35 -6.31
N PRO A 146 1.67 -18.14 -5.85
CA PRO A 146 1.31 -17.69 -4.52
C PRO A 146 -0.20 -17.54 -4.37
N LEU A 147 -0.72 -18.03 -3.25
CA LEU A 147 -2.11 -17.81 -2.84
C LEU A 147 -2.20 -16.51 -2.03
N PRO A 148 -2.94 -15.50 -2.50
CA PRO A 148 -3.10 -14.25 -1.78
C PRO A 148 -3.81 -14.45 -0.44
N ARG A 149 -3.35 -13.73 0.59
CA ARG A 149 -4.06 -13.64 1.87
C ARG A 149 -5.01 -12.46 1.81
N ARG A 150 -6.30 -12.72 1.96
CA ARG A 150 -7.33 -11.68 1.95
C ARG A 150 -7.44 -11.04 3.33
N LEU A 151 -7.21 -9.72 3.42
CA LEU A 151 -7.42 -8.90 4.60
C LEU A 151 -8.71 -8.10 4.43
N GLN A 152 -9.61 -8.20 5.38
CA GLN A 152 -10.88 -7.47 5.35
C GLN A 152 -11.35 -7.13 6.77
N LEU A 153 -12.21 -6.15 6.88
CA LEU A 153 -12.87 -5.85 8.15
C LEU A 153 -13.89 -6.95 8.48
N ARG A 154 -14.06 -7.24 9.75
CA ARG A 154 -15.07 -8.21 10.19
C ARG A 154 -16.48 -7.68 9.89
N PRO A 155 -17.39 -8.52 9.35
CA PRO A 155 -18.75 -8.08 9.00
C PRO A 155 -19.50 -7.38 10.15
N HIS A 156 -19.34 -7.87 11.38
CA HIS A 156 -19.98 -7.26 12.53
C HIS A 156 -19.36 -5.90 12.92
N HIS A 157 -18.11 -5.60 12.53
CA HIS A 157 -17.55 -4.26 12.67
C HIS A 157 -18.10 -3.32 11.59
N VAL A 158 -18.15 -3.80 10.33
CA VAL A 158 -18.70 -3.03 9.21
C VAL A 158 -20.16 -2.63 9.45
N ALA A 159 -20.96 -3.51 10.07
CA ALA A 159 -22.35 -3.23 10.38
C ALA A 159 -22.57 -2.04 11.34
N TYR A 160 -21.55 -1.62 12.08
CA TYR A 160 -21.59 -0.43 12.95
C TYR A 160 -20.92 0.81 12.34
N MET A 161 -20.30 0.70 11.16
CA MET A 161 -19.65 1.83 10.50
C MET A 161 -20.70 2.72 9.81
N GLU A 162 -20.41 4.02 9.72
CA GLU A 162 -21.32 5.01 9.13
C GLU A 162 -21.37 4.94 7.60
N SER A 163 -20.33 4.43 6.97
CA SER A 163 -20.18 4.40 5.51
C SER A 163 -19.81 2.99 5.04
N GLU A 164 -20.11 2.73 3.78
CA GLU A 164 -19.61 1.55 3.10
C GLU A 164 -18.09 1.51 3.11
N VAL A 165 -17.53 0.29 3.13
CA VAL A 165 -16.08 0.08 3.06
C VAL A 165 -15.61 0.40 1.65
N HIS A 166 -14.72 1.38 1.56
CA HIS A 166 -14.03 1.76 0.35
C HIS A 166 -12.59 2.17 0.70
N PHE A 167 -11.67 1.23 0.59
CA PHE A 167 -10.30 1.43 1.01
C PHE A 167 -9.54 2.40 0.10
N THR A 168 -8.75 3.29 0.72
CA THR A 168 -7.66 4.01 0.06
C THR A 168 -6.53 3.04 -0.27
N PRO A 169 -5.62 3.35 -1.23
CA PRO A 169 -4.43 2.54 -1.47
C PRO A 169 -3.69 2.24 -0.16
N ALA A 170 -3.46 0.95 0.12
CA ALA A 170 -2.79 0.52 1.34
C ALA A 170 -1.27 0.59 1.19
N HIS A 171 -0.57 0.95 2.28
CA HIS A 171 0.88 1.11 2.32
C HIS A 171 1.51 0.35 3.48
N PHE A 172 2.70 -0.21 3.25
CA PHE A 172 3.56 -0.66 4.33
C PHE A 172 4.18 0.55 5.04
N ASN A 173 4.42 0.44 6.35
CA ASN A 173 5.26 1.40 7.02
C ASN A 173 6.71 1.26 6.56
N VAL A 174 7.42 2.39 6.52
CA VAL A 174 8.85 2.44 6.17
C VAL A 174 9.62 2.84 7.43
N GLY A 175 10.06 1.84 8.19
CA GLY A 175 10.81 2.04 9.44
C GLY A 175 12.18 1.38 9.41
N SER A 176 13.06 1.78 10.32
CA SER A 176 14.44 1.27 10.43
C SER A 176 14.53 -0.22 10.81
N GLY A 177 13.43 -0.83 11.25
CA GLY A 177 13.35 -2.24 11.66
C GLY A 177 12.57 -3.13 10.69
N GLY A 178 12.34 -2.68 9.45
CA GLY A 178 11.48 -3.38 8.48
C GLY A 178 10.00 -3.12 8.71
N GLU A 179 9.16 -3.66 7.84
CA GLU A 179 7.72 -3.45 7.88
C GLU A 179 7.05 -4.19 9.04
N THR A 180 6.32 -3.45 9.86
CA THR A 180 5.59 -3.96 11.03
C THR A 180 4.07 -3.90 10.85
N SER A 181 3.59 -3.06 9.93
CA SER A 181 2.16 -2.80 9.72
C SER A 181 1.83 -2.40 8.30
N ILE A 182 0.53 -2.55 7.98
CA ILE A 182 -0.07 -2.09 6.73
C ILE A 182 -1.17 -1.10 7.11
N VAL A 183 -1.15 0.11 6.55
CA VAL A 183 -2.16 1.14 6.79
C VAL A 183 -3.01 1.38 5.56
N THR A 184 -4.27 1.67 5.76
CA THR A 184 -5.24 2.18 4.78
C THR A 184 -6.37 2.89 5.51
N SER A 185 -7.20 3.61 4.77
CA SER A 185 -8.38 4.26 5.32
C SER A 185 -9.66 3.85 4.60
N THR A 186 -10.78 4.02 5.27
CA THR A 186 -12.11 3.88 4.67
C THR A 186 -13.08 4.84 5.33
N GLY A 187 -13.73 5.71 4.56
CA GLY A 187 -14.57 6.77 5.09
C GLY A 187 -13.81 7.65 6.08
N ASN A 188 -14.26 7.69 7.31
CA ASN A 188 -13.64 8.44 8.40
C ASN A 188 -12.77 7.57 9.34
N TYR A 189 -12.36 6.38 8.91
CA TYR A 189 -11.55 5.46 9.71
C TYR A 189 -10.17 5.25 9.08
N VAL A 190 -9.11 5.37 9.89
CA VAL A 190 -7.78 4.84 9.57
C VAL A 190 -7.67 3.44 10.17
N VAL A 191 -7.24 2.48 9.38
CA VAL A 191 -7.11 1.07 9.75
C VAL A 191 -5.67 0.62 9.59
N SER A 192 -5.12 -0.04 10.58
CA SER A 192 -3.77 -0.59 10.54
C SER A 192 -3.76 -2.06 10.92
N TRP A 193 -3.28 -2.92 10.02
CA TRP A 193 -3.03 -4.34 10.28
C TRP A 193 -1.66 -4.58 10.86
N SER A 194 -1.57 -5.49 11.83
CA SER A 194 -0.29 -6.03 12.29
C SER A 194 0.29 -6.97 11.24
N PHE A 195 1.37 -6.53 10.57
CA PHE A 195 1.96 -7.31 9.49
C PHE A 195 2.51 -8.67 9.96
N SER A 196 3.13 -8.71 11.15
CA SER A 196 3.61 -9.95 11.74
C SER A 196 2.48 -10.95 12.01
N ALA A 197 1.32 -10.49 12.49
CA ALA A 197 0.17 -11.35 12.76
C ALA A 197 -0.47 -11.86 11.46
N VAL A 198 -0.56 -11.01 10.43
CA VAL A 198 -1.07 -11.40 9.11
C VAL A 198 -0.16 -12.44 8.46
N LYS A 199 1.17 -12.27 8.55
CA LYS A 199 2.13 -13.28 8.07
C LYS A 199 1.96 -14.65 8.75
N LYS A 200 1.53 -14.65 10.00
CA LYS A 200 1.22 -15.88 10.76
C LYS A 200 -0.19 -16.45 10.50
N GLY A 201 -0.95 -15.86 9.56
CA GLY A 201 -2.26 -16.36 9.17
C GLY A 201 -3.45 -15.73 9.90
N ASN A 202 -3.27 -14.62 10.62
CA ASN A 202 -4.38 -13.88 11.24
C ASN A 202 -4.78 -12.64 10.42
N PRO A 203 -5.75 -12.75 9.48
CA PRO A 203 -6.14 -11.64 8.60
C PRO A 203 -6.98 -10.56 9.31
N TYR A 204 -7.39 -10.81 10.56
CA TYR A 204 -8.22 -9.91 11.36
C TYR A 204 -7.44 -9.19 12.46
N ALA A 205 -6.12 -9.23 12.40
CA ALA A 205 -5.25 -8.55 13.36
C ALA A 205 -5.11 -7.06 13.01
N TYR A 206 -6.18 -6.30 13.16
CA TYR A 206 -6.18 -4.86 12.89
C TYR A 206 -6.67 -4.04 14.08
N VAL A 207 -6.25 -2.79 14.08
CA VAL A 207 -6.69 -1.71 14.95
C VAL A 207 -7.18 -0.56 14.09
N LEU A 208 -8.01 0.32 14.63
CA LEU A 208 -8.50 1.49 13.89
C LEU A 208 -8.68 2.71 14.80
N LYS A 209 -8.74 3.87 14.16
CA LYS A 209 -9.14 5.14 14.76
C LYS A 209 -10.16 5.82 13.88
N ARG A 210 -11.23 6.33 14.50
CA ARG A 210 -12.25 7.13 13.84
C ARG A 210 -11.90 8.62 13.95
N TYR A 211 -12.18 9.34 12.88
CA TYR A 211 -12.04 10.79 12.77
C TYR A 211 -13.40 11.45 12.54
N GLN A 212 -13.47 12.77 12.66
CA GLN A 212 -14.69 13.53 12.37
C GLN A 212 -14.93 13.71 10.87
N GLY A 213 -13.86 13.86 10.08
CA GLY A 213 -13.89 14.01 8.63
C GLY A 213 -13.56 12.75 7.87
N THR A 214 -13.94 12.71 6.59
CA THR A 214 -13.55 11.65 5.66
C THR A 214 -12.06 11.74 5.36
N VAL A 215 -11.37 10.63 5.48
CA VAL A 215 -9.94 10.53 5.15
C VAL A 215 -9.79 10.44 3.63
N VAL A 216 -9.02 11.37 3.07
CA VAL A 216 -8.70 11.41 1.64
C VAL A 216 -7.46 10.57 1.34
N ARG A 217 -6.44 10.66 2.21
CA ARG A 217 -5.20 9.89 2.11
C ARG A 217 -4.59 9.67 3.48
N ASP A 218 -3.91 8.55 3.60
CA ASP A 218 -3.12 8.18 4.76
C ASP A 218 -1.77 7.62 4.32
N GLU A 219 -0.70 7.94 5.08
CA GLU A 219 0.63 7.41 4.82
C GLU A 219 1.48 7.48 6.09
N TYR A 220 2.43 6.55 6.24
CA TYR A 220 3.40 6.65 7.33
C TYR A 220 4.39 7.79 7.09
N THR A 221 4.80 8.45 8.18
CA THR A 221 5.94 9.36 8.14
C THR A 221 7.19 8.55 7.80
N TYR A 222 8.02 9.05 6.90
CA TYR A 222 9.26 8.39 6.52
C TYR A 222 10.13 8.06 7.74
N GLY A 223 10.68 6.85 7.78
CA GLY A 223 11.52 6.35 8.87
C GLY A 223 10.79 6.07 10.18
N SER A 224 9.45 6.19 10.20
CA SER A 224 8.62 5.93 11.38
C SER A 224 7.67 4.76 11.14
N ASP A 225 7.51 3.90 12.14
CA ASP A 225 6.45 2.91 12.21
C ASP A 225 5.32 3.31 13.18
N GLN A 226 5.44 4.49 13.80
CA GLN A 226 4.56 4.98 14.86
C GLN A 226 3.68 6.15 14.42
N SER A 227 4.09 6.91 13.41
CA SER A 227 3.41 8.13 13.00
C SER A 227 2.79 8.00 11.62
N ILE A 228 1.50 8.30 11.52
CA ILE A 228 0.70 8.25 10.30
C ILE A 228 0.22 9.67 10.00
N VAL A 229 0.53 10.18 8.81
CA VAL A 229 -0.06 11.42 8.30
C VAL A 229 -1.42 11.08 7.73
N VAL A 230 -2.45 11.77 8.19
CA VAL A 230 -3.83 11.58 7.75
C VAL A 230 -4.31 12.88 7.14
N ALA A 231 -4.60 12.86 5.84
CA ALA A 231 -5.11 14.00 5.11
C ALA A 231 -6.63 13.93 4.97
N PHE A 232 -7.27 15.03 5.25
CA PHE A 232 -8.69 15.29 5.05
C PHE A 232 -8.85 16.31 3.92
N GLU A 233 -10.06 16.62 3.55
CA GLU A 233 -10.34 17.60 2.48
C GLU A 233 -9.70 18.97 2.75
N ASN A 234 -9.75 19.47 3.99
CA ASN A 234 -9.27 20.80 4.38
C ASN A 234 -8.34 20.78 5.60
N ASP A 235 -7.81 19.62 6.00
CA ASP A 235 -6.97 19.48 7.19
C ASP A 235 -5.97 18.33 7.02
N VAL A 236 -4.88 18.39 7.75
CA VAL A 236 -3.88 17.31 7.86
C VAL A 236 -3.55 17.09 9.33
N GLN A 237 -3.67 15.85 9.78
CA GLN A 237 -3.38 15.48 11.16
C GLN A 237 -2.29 14.42 11.24
N LEU A 238 -1.47 14.49 12.28
CA LEU A 238 -0.53 13.44 12.64
C LEU A 238 -1.19 12.49 13.65
N ALA A 239 -1.31 11.24 13.29
CA ALA A 239 -1.80 10.20 14.19
C ALA A 239 -0.64 9.34 14.68
N HIS A 240 -0.62 9.04 15.99
CA HIS A 240 0.27 8.03 16.51
C HIS A 240 -0.41 6.66 16.48
N ARG A 241 0.32 5.62 16.08
CA ARG A 241 -0.17 4.24 16.03
C ARG A 241 -0.75 3.77 17.37
N ALA A 242 -0.21 4.25 18.47
CA ALA A 242 -0.74 3.99 19.82
C ALA A 242 -2.16 4.53 20.06
N GLN A 243 -2.65 5.44 19.21
CA GLN A 243 -4.02 5.96 19.26
C GLN A 243 -5.02 5.11 18.48
N LEU A 244 -4.55 4.11 17.74
CA LEU A 244 -5.40 3.15 17.07
C LEU A 244 -5.71 1.99 18.05
N HIS A 245 -6.98 1.65 18.18
CA HIS A 245 -7.45 0.67 19.15
C HIS A 245 -8.19 -0.48 18.46
N LYS A 246 -8.33 -1.59 19.18
CA LYS A 246 -9.19 -2.68 18.71
C LYS A 246 -10.62 -2.16 18.55
N PRO A 247 -11.30 -2.51 17.46
CA PRO A 247 -12.66 -2.06 17.20
C PRO A 247 -13.62 -2.50 18.31
N THR A 248 -14.43 -1.57 18.77
CA THR A 248 -15.56 -1.81 19.69
C THR A 248 -16.80 -1.16 19.10
N ARG A 249 -17.99 -1.58 19.52
CA ARG A 249 -19.24 -0.94 19.10
C ARG A 249 -19.22 0.56 19.33
N ALA A 250 -18.72 1.01 20.48
CA ALA A 250 -18.62 2.44 20.80
C ALA A 250 -17.64 3.21 19.90
N SER A 251 -16.52 2.58 19.48
CA SER A 251 -15.55 3.23 18.58
C SER A 251 -15.98 3.28 17.11
N LEU A 252 -16.99 2.47 16.75
CA LEU A 252 -17.49 2.36 15.37
C LEU A 252 -18.82 3.10 15.17
N ALA A 253 -19.68 3.18 16.21
CA ALA A 253 -21.02 3.75 16.09
C ALA A 253 -20.99 5.27 15.92
N PRO A 254 -21.93 5.84 15.13
CA PRO A 254 -22.16 7.28 15.06
C PRO A 254 -22.45 7.87 16.45
N GLY A 255 -21.91 9.03 16.74
CA GLY A 255 -22.23 9.79 17.97
C GLY A 255 -21.37 9.47 19.21
N SER A 256 -20.50 8.50 19.20
CA SER A 256 -19.50 8.30 20.26
C SER A 256 -18.27 9.21 20.00
N ALA A 257 -18.39 10.51 20.30
CA ALA A 257 -17.22 11.38 20.35
C ALA A 257 -16.24 10.81 21.40
N PRO A 258 -14.93 10.69 21.12
CA PRO A 258 -13.97 10.36 22.16
C PRO A 258 -14.04 11.46 23.22
N ARG A 259 -14.38 11.09 24.47
CA ARG A 259 -14.26 12.02 25.59
C ARG A 259 -12.80 12.49 25.64
N PRO A 260 -12.55 13.84 25.66
CA PRO A 260 -11.20 14.31 25.87
C PRO A 260 -10.70 13.71 27.17
N SER A 261 -9.52 13.08 27.12
CA SER A 261 -8.86 12.59 28.34
C SER A 261 -8.68 13.77 29.26
N ALA A 262 -9.33 13.72 30.43
CA ALA A 262 -9.23 14.75 31.43
C ALA A 262 -7.74 14.90 31.79
N SER A 263 -7.14 16.00 31.37
CA SER A 263 -5.81 16.40 31.84
C SER A 263 -5.90 16.52 33.36
N ARG A 264 -5.18 15.68 34.07
CA ARG A 264 -5.06 15.77 35.53
C ARG A 264 -4.54 17.18 35.84
N ALA A 265 -5.38 18.00 36.43
CA ALA A 265 -4.99 19.30 36.97
C ALA A 265 -3.85 19.07 37.99
N PRO A 266 -2.83 19.92 38.00
CA PRO A 266 -1.73 19.82 38.97
C PRO A 266 -2.30 19.99 40.39
N ARG A 267 -2.00 19.03 41.27
CA ARG A 267 -2.31 19.15 42.69
C ARG A 267 -1.61 20.40 43.29
N ARG A 268 -2.40 21.35 43.74
CA ARG A 268 -1.94 22.45 44.54
C ARG A 268 -1.31 21.88 45.84
N ILE A 269 0.00 22.07 46.00
CA ILE A 269 0.67 21.81 47.23
C ILE A 269 0.41 23.03 48.11
N THR A 270 -0.45 22.89 49.10
CA THR A 270 -0.54 23.84 50.23
C THR A 270 0.59 23.55 51.20
N ARG A 271 1.55 24.47 51.27
CA ARG A 271 2.51 24.52 52.39
C ARG A 271 1.76 25.04 53.62
N GLY A 272 1.70 24.22 54.68
CA GLY A 272 1.51 24.63 56.06
C GLY A 272 2.84 24.83 56.76
#